data_9890a4814d28840128ad029f85a4fb83
#
_entry.id   9890a4814d28840128ad029f85a4fb83
#
_cell.length_a   1.000
_cell.length_b   1.000
_cell.length_c   1.000
_cell.angle_alpha   90.00
_cell.angle_beta   90.00
_cell.angle_gamma   90.00
#
_symmetry.space_group_name_H-M   'P 1'
#
loop_
_entity.id
_entity.type
_entity.pdbx_description
1 polymer ?
#
loop_
_entity_poly.entity_id
_entity_poly.type
_entity_poly.pdbx_seq_one_letter_code
_entity_poly.pdbx_strand_id
1 'polypeptide(L)'
;MASSYVNDLRLNEMATGDASGTWGTTTNTNLELIAEAFSYGTEAITTNADTHTTTIADGATDPGRSMFLKYTGTLDSTCTITIGPNTVSKLWIIENGTSGSQSIIIKQGSGATVTIPSGKTKVIYSDGAGSGGAMVDAFASLNLQTSGIIESSSSIQTPLIEYTDGDDAITIADGGGVTFGSTIAASAALTSTSTIEGTTITATTAFVPDASDGAALGTSSLEFSDLFLADAAVINLGDDQDTTLTHVADTGILLNSTRQLQFGDSGTYIHQSADGVLDLVSDTELELNATTIDMNGNLDLSGTLNGISILADATNFTDSILISQNAGTGTLDAAIQNTGLGDSVFAALTSADKNTAVGAFALTATTTGQNNTAIGNETLKANTTGANNIAVGHKALLVNTTGSSNTAVGRVALDANTTANNNTAIGDSALTANTTGADNTAIGAAALDANTTADGNTAVGSSCLSANTTGADNVAMGEAALLSNTTANSNVAIGASALRTNTTGTRNVAIGAAALYDSTTASSNTAIGYDCLLRNTTGDQNVAVGAYALDANTTGTRGTAVGVEALSANTTGDNNTALGHTALA
;
A
#
# COMPACT_ATOMS: atom_id res chain seq x y z
N MET A 1 22.31 6.51 3.45
CA MET A 1 23.11 7.26 2.46
C MET A 1 22.35 8.55 2.18
N ALA A 2 23.04 9.66 2.04
CA ALA A 2 22.39 10.93 1.71
C ALA A 2 21.76 10.82 0.31
N SER A 3 20.57 11.42 0.13
CA SER A 3 19.93 11.56 -1.18
C SER A 3 20.88 12.24 -2.16
N SER A 4 20.91 11.79 -3.41
CA SER A 4 21.70 12.37 -4.49
C SER A 4 20.78 13.01 -5.53
N TYR A 5 21.28 14.03 -6.22
CA TYR A 5 20.59 14.66 -7.32
C TYR A 5 21.19 14.15 -8.61
N VAL A 6 20.39 13.41 -9.35
CA VAL A 6 20.80 12.74 -10.59
C VAL A 6 19.95 13.19 -11.76
N ASN A 7 20.40 12.81 -12.97
CA ASN A 7 19.80 13.14 -14.26
C ASN A 7 19.80 14.64 -14.63
N ASP A 8 19.47 14.94 -15.87
CA ASP A 8 19.50 16.28 -16.44
C ASP A 8 18.43 17.24 -15.88
N LEU A 9 17.43 16.71 -15.21
CA LEU A 9 16.39 17.49 -14.52
C LEU A 9 16.75 17.78 -13.06
N ARG A 10 17.85 17.26 -12.54
CA ARG A 10 18.33 17.46 -11.15
C ARG A 10 17.28 17.08 -10.11
N LEU A 11 16.63 15.95 -10.34
CA LEU A 11 15.65 15.38 -9.41
C LEU A 11 16.36 14.64 -8.27
N ASN A 12 15.72 14.62 -7.11
CA ASN A 12 16.24 13.92 -5.96
C ASN A 12 16.04 12.40 -6.09
N GLU A 13 17.12 11.63 -6.19
CA GLU A 13 17.10 10.18 -6.11
C GLU A 13 17.13 9.75 -4.64
N MET A 14 16.04 9.17 -4.17
CA MET A 14 15.91 8.70 -2.80
C MET A 14 16.57 7.32 -2.63
N ALA A 15 17.52 7.20 -1.72
CA ALA A 15 18.10 5.91 -1.37
C ALA A 15 17.10 5.07 -0.56
N THR A 16 17.21 3.73 -0.65
CA THR A 16 16.38 2.80 0.12
C THR A 16 16.52 3.09 1.62
N GLY A 17 15.41 3.40 2.26
CA GLY A 17 15.35 3.77 3.68
C GLY A 17 15.59 5.25 3.97
N ASP A 18 15.87 6.07 2.97
CA ASP A 18 15.96 7.52 3.10
C ASP A 18 14.55 8.14 3.09
N ALA A 19 14.44 9.37 3.58
CA ALA A 19 13.19 10.14 3.59
C ALA A 19 11.99 9.47 4.30
N SER A 20 12.23 8.66 5.32
CA SER A 20 11.16 8.13 6.18
C SER A 20 10.31 9.28 6.75
N GLY A 21 9.03 9.35 6.36
CA GLY A 21 8.09 10.41 6.73
C GLY A 21 8.05 11.62 5.77
N THR A 22 8.96 11.73 4.82
CA THR A 22 9.02 12.85 3.85
C THR A 22 8.92 12.41 2.38
N TRP A 23 8.81 11.12 2.09
CA TRP A 23 8.79 10.58 0.73
C TRP A 23 7.70 11.22 -0.14
N GLY A 24 6.51 11.49 0.42
CA GLY A 24 5.41 12.13 -0.30
C GLY A 24 5.76 13.55 -0.74
N THR A 25 6.39 14.32 0.13
CA THR A 25 6.85 15.68 -0.17
C THR A 25 7.93 15.65 -1.26
N THR A 26 8.92 14.76 -1.14
CA THR A 26 10.00 14.63 -2.13
C THR A 26 9.45 14.20 -3.49
N THR A 27 8.50 13.27 -3.52
CA THR A 27 7.83 12.82 -4.75
C THR A 27 7.06 13.97 -5.40
N ASN A 28 6.28 14.71 -4.62
CA ASN A 28 5.54 15.87 -5.12
C ASN A 28 6.48 16.94 -5.66
N THR A 29 7.56 17.26 -4.96
CA THR A 29 8.58 18.17 -5.44
C THR A 29 9.19 17.71 -6.76
N ASN A 30 9.54 16.42 -6.89
CA ASN A 30 10.06 15.89 -8.15
C ASN A 30 9.05 16.01 -9.31
N LEU A 31 7.76 15.78 -9.05
CA LEU A 31 6.70 15.95 -10.05
C LEU A 31 6.53 17.42 -10.46
N GLU A 32 6.62 18.35 -9.51
CA GLU A 32 6.62 19.79 -9.77
C GLU A 32 7.82 20.18 -10.63
N LEU A 33 9.01 19.66 -10.34
CA LEU A 33 10.22 19.91 -11.14
C LEU A 33 10.13 19.32 -12.55
N ILE A 34 9.48 18.17 -12.72
CA ILE A 34 9.19 17.59 -14.04
C ILE A 34 8.22 18.51 -14.81
N ALA A 35 7.16 18.98 -14.17
CA ALA A 35 6.22 19.91 -14.78
C ALA A 35 6.91 21.24 -15.18
N GLU A 36 7.78 21.75 -14.30
CA GLU A 36 8.59 22.94 -14.60
C GLU A 36 9.50 22.73 -15.82
N ALA A 37 10.07 21.54 -15.99
CA ALA A 37 10.94 21.21 -17.10
C ALA A 37 10.27 21.32 -18.48
N PHE A 38 8.94 21.25 -18.53
CA PHE A 38 8.14 21.45 -19.76
C PHE A 38 7.45 22.81 -19.82
N SER A 39 7.75 23.69 -18.90
CA SER A 39 7.12 25.01 -18.77
C SER A 39 7.89 26.12 -19.48
N TYR A 40 7.40 27.33 -19.29
CA TYR A 40 8.01 28.59 -19.73
C TYR A 40 8.65 29.27 -18.51
N GLY A 41 9.98 29.50 -18.59
CA GLY A 41 10.74 30.24 -17.60
C GLY A 41 11.16 31.62 -18.12
N THR A 42 11.25 32.59 -17.23
CA THR A 42 11.82 33.92 -17.52
C THR A 42 12.91 34.19 -16.50
N GLU A 43 14.08 34.58 -16.99
CA GLU A 43 15.22 34.97 -16.17
C GLU A 43 15.70 36.37 -16.54
N ALA A 44 15.90 37.19 -15.52
CA ALA A 44 16.31 38.56 -15.73
C ALA A 44 17.84 38.69 -15.59
N ILE A 45 18.50 39.18 -16.63
CA ILE A 45 19.91 39.56 -16.60
C ILE A 45 20.02 40.93 -15.94
N THR A 46 20.97 41.09 -15.04
CA THR A 46 21.28 42.38 -14.41
C THR A 46 21.60 43.41 -15.51
N THR A 47 21.08 44.64 -15.39
CA THR A 47 21.29 45.70 -16.36
C THR A 47 22.79 45.89 -16.65
N ASN A 48 23.14 45.87 -17.95
CA ASN A 48 24.49 46.02 -18.49
C ASN A 48 25.51 44.99 -17.97
N ALA A 49 25.07 43.76 -17.69
CA ALA A 49 25.99 42.69 -17.28
C ALA A 49 26.63 42.03 -18.52
N ASP A 50 27.96 41.94 -18.54
CA ASP A 50 28.72 41.20 -19.56
C ASP A 50 28.66 39.66 -19.37
N THR A 51 28.34 39.22 -18.17
CA THR A 51 28.19 37.81 -17.83
C THR A 51 27.00 37.57 -16.92
N HIS A 52 26.35 36.41 -17.09
CA HIS A 52 25.24 35.94 -16.27
C HIS A 52 25.38 34.44 -16.03
N THR A 53 24.84 33.94 -14.92
CA THR A 53 24.85 32.51 -14.63
C THR A 53 23.43 32.06 -14.36
N THR A 54 22.94 31.11 -15.16
CA THR A 54 21.71 30.39 -14.96
C THR A 54 22.04 29.07 -14.30
N THR A 55 21.43 28.74 -13.18
CA THR A 55 21.70 27.51 -12.44
C THR A 55 20.45 26.65 -12.42
N ILE A 56 20.60 25.37 -12.73
CA ILE A 56 19.53 24.37 -12.53
C ILE A 56 19.71 23.80 -11.12
N ALA A 57 18.89 24.27 -10.21
CA ALA A 57 19.03 23.99 -8.79
C ALA A 57 18.71 22.52 -8.44
N ASP A 58 19.43 21.96 -7.48
CA ASP A 58 19.16 20.62 -6.98
C ASP A 58 17.87 20.59 -6.14
N GLY A 59 16.84 19.89 -6.63
CA GLY A 59 15.60 19.68 -5.88
C GLY A 59 14.77 20.94 -5.60
N ALA A 60 15.03 22.04 -6.28
CA ALA A 60 14.28 23.29 -6.13
C ALA A 60 13.90 23.85 -7.50
N THR A 61 12.82 24.63 -7.55
CA THR A 61 12.37 25.31 -8.77
C THR A 61 13.34 26.39 -9.21
N ASP A 62 13.55 26.52 -10.52
CA ASP A 62 14.35 27.57 -11.14
C ASP A 62 13.98 27.78 -12.61
N PRO A 63 14.16 28.97 -13.18
CA PRO A 63 13.82 29.25 -14.58
C PRO A 63 14.65 28.43 -15.58
N GLY A 64 15.89 28.07 -15.25
CA GLY A 64 16.81 27.34 -16.13
C GLY A 64 16.33 25.90 -16.40
N ARG A 65 15.47 25.36 -15.56
CA ARG A 65 14.86 24.04 -15.75
C ARG A 65 13.83 24.02 -16.88
N SER A 66 13.15 25.13 -17.14
CA SER A 66 12.10 25.24 -18.15
C SER A 66 12.58 24.87 -19.54
N MET A 67 11.74 24.25 -20.36
CA MET A 67 12.07 23.93 -21.75
C MET A 67 12.13 25.20 -22.61
N PHE A 68 11.21 26.12 -22.42
CA PHE A 68 11.23 27.42 -23.03
C PHE A 68 11.77 28.44 -22.02
N LEU A 69 12.90 29.07 -22.30
CA LEU A 69 13.55 29.99 -21.40
C LEU A 69 13.74 31.34 -22.08
N LYS A 70 13.18 32.38 -21.48
CA LYS A 70 13.32 33.76 -21.97
C LYS A 70 14.26 34.57 -21.08
N TYR A 71 15.31 35.10 -21.65
CA TYR A 71 16.16 36.06 -20.96
C TYR A 71 15.64 37.49 -21.19
N THR A 72 15.55 38.27 -20.11
CA THR A 72 15.08 39.66 -20.12
C THR A 72 16.12 40.57 -19.45
N GLY A 73 15.97 41.85 -19.58
CA GLY A 73 16.87 42.88 -19.04
C GLY A 73 17.33 43.85 -20.09
N THR A 74 18.18 44.83 -19.74
CA THR A 74 18.73 45.82 -20.64
C THR A 74 20.24 45.61 -20.75
N LEU A 75 20.75 45.45 -21.97
CA LEU A 75 22.17 45.20 -22.24
C LEU A 75 22.76 46.32 -23.13
N ASP A 76 23.96 46.77 -22.81
CA ASP A 76 24.77 47.69 -23.62
C ASP A 76 25.90 46.99 -24.39
N SER A 77 26.19 45.74 -24.04
CA SER A 77 27.15 44.84 -24.67
C SER A 77 26.62 43.42 -24.76
N THR A 78 27.31 42.55 -25.48
CA THR A 78 26.98 41.12 -25.55
C THR A 78 27.20 40.44 -24.19
N CYS A 79 26.14 39.84 -23.63
CA CYS A 79 26.21 39.13 -22.38
C CYS A 79 26.47 37.63 -22.58
N THR A 80 27.48 37.09 -21.89
CA THR A 80 27.73 35.63 -21.87
C THR A 80 27.01 34.97 -20.74
N ILE A 81 26.07 34.08 -21.05
CA ILE A 81 25.27 33.33 -20.11
C ILE A 81 25.86 31.93 -19.93
N THR A 82 26.23 31.60 -18.70
CA THR A 82 26.70 30.25 -18.35
C THR A 82 25.58 29.46 -17.71
N ILE A 83 25.15 28.35 -18.33
CA ILE A 83 24.14 27.45 -17.75
C ILE A 83 24.87 26.33 -16.98
N GLY A 84 24.59 26.25 -15.69
CA GLY A 84 25.16 25.26 -14.79
C GLY A 84 24.10 24.40 -14.10
N PRO A 85 24.50 23.23 -13.58
CA PRO A 85 25.83 22.62 -13.69
C PRO A 85 26.14 22.13 -15.10
N ASN A 86 27.43 22.08 -15.46
CA ASN A 86 27.91 21.74 -16.79
C ASN A 86 27.78 20.25 -17.16
N THR A 87 27.18 19.45 -16.30
CA THR A 87 26.86 18.03 -16.49
C THR A 87 25.42 17.80 -16.95
N VAL A 88 24.59 18.85 -17.05
CA VAL A 88 23.21 18.73 -17.51
C VAL A 88 23.16 18.68 -19.03
N SER A 89 22.55 17.61 -19.57
CA SER A 89 22.25 17.42 -20.98
C SER A 89 20.76 17.67 -21.22
N LYS A 90 20.41 18.77 -21.89
CA LYS A 90 19.02 19.18 -22.04
C LYS A 90 18.84 20.01 -23.30
N LEU A 91 17.62 20.01 -23.84
CA LEU A 91 17.19 20.87 -24.92
C LEU A 91 16.40 22.05 -24.36
N TRP A 92 16.72 23.26 -24.84
CA TRP A 92 15.99 24.50 -24.58
C TRP A 92 15.56 25.18 -25.87
N ILE A 93 14.43 25.85 -25.77
CA ILE A 93 14.03 26.90 -26.73
C ILE A 93 14.33 28.21 -26.02
N ILE A 94 15.43 28.88 -26.42
CA ILE A 94 15.87 30.09 -25.73
C ILE A 94 15.55 31.32 -26.58
N GLU A 95 14.83 32.23 -25.96
CA GLU A 95 14.52 33.56 -26.52
C GLU A 95 15.43 34.63 -25.87
N ASN A 96 16.10 35.39 -26.71
CA ASN A 96 16.76 36.63 -26.28
C ASN A 96 15.74 37.79 -26.30
N GLY A 97 15.04 37.97 -25.19
CA GLY A 97 14.07 39.05 -24.96
C GLY A 97 14.68 40.28 -24.28
N THR A 98 16.01 40.44 -24.32
CA THR A 98 16.68 41.62 -23.77
C THR A 98 16.48 42.85 -24.65
N SER A 99 16.46 44.03 -24.05
CA SER A 99 16.50 45.31 -24.75
C SER A 99 17.95 45.79 -24.93
N GLY A 100 18.17 46.78 -25.83
CA GLY A 100 19.52 47.30 -26.13
C GLY A 100 20.13 46.73 -27.41
N SER A 101 19.40 45.90 -28.15
CA SER A 101 19.81 45.30 -29.43
C SER A 101 21.08 44.45 -29.36
N GLN A 102 21.41 43.89 -28.20
CA GLN A 102 22.60 43.09 -27.98
C GLN A 102 22.29 41.59 -28.08
N SER A 103 23.29 40.80 -28.51
CA SER A 103 23.22 39.36 -28.52
C SER A 103 23.47 38.79 -27.11
N ILE A 104 22.95 37.61 -26.86
CA ILE A 104 23.40 36.76 -25.75
C ILE A 104 24.17 35.55 -26.28
N ILE A 105 25.22 35.14 -25.56
CA ILE A 105 26.01 33.98 -25.89
C ILE A 105 25.74 32.92 -24.81
N ILE A 106 25.18 31.82 -25.21
CA ILE A 106 24.89 30.68 -24.29
C ILE A 106 26.07 29.72 -24.30
N LYS A 107 26.56 29.40 -23.10
CA LYS A 107 27.61 28.39 -22.86
C LYS A 107 27.31 27.52 -21.67
N GLN A 108 27.96 26.37 -21.61
CA GLN A 108 27.89 25.48 -20.44
C GLN A 108 29.28 25.20 -19.82
N GLY A 109 30.20 24.68 -20.58
CA GLY A 109 31.59 24.46 -20.18
C GLY A 109 32.56 25.35 -20.96
N SER A 110 33.68 24.79 -21.40
CA SER A 110 34.67 25.42 -22.27
C SER A 110 34.48 25.08 -23.75
N GLY A 111 33.47 24.28 -24.11
CA GLY A 111 33.16 23.87 -25.48
C GLY A 111 32.47 24.96 -26.30
N ALA A 112 31.84 24.58 -27.40
CA ALA A 112 31.17 25.48 -28.33
C ALA A 112 30.05 26.27 -27.64
N THR A 113 29.80 27.47 -28.11
CA THR A 113 28.77 28.39 -27.63
C THR A 113 27.76 28.70 -28.74
N VAL A 114 26.55 29.08 -28.37
CA VAL A 114 25.51 29.53 -29.32
C VAL A 114 25.18 30.99 -29.07
N THR A 115 25.29 31.81 -30.10
CA THR A 115 24.88 33.21 -30.05
C THR A 115 23.43 33.35 -30.50
N ILE A 116 22.64 34.08 -29.71
CA ILE A 116 21.24 34.40 -30.02
C ILE A 116 21.10 35.92 -30.15
N PRO A 117 20.87 36.45 -31.35
CA PRO A 117 20.66 37.88 -31.54
C PRO A 117 19.43 38.40 -30.79
N SER A 118 19.40 39.70 -30.49
CA SER A 118 18.27 40.34 -29.83
C SER A 118 16.96 40.08 -30.59
N GLY A 119 15.91 39.72 -29.84
CA GLY A 119 14.57 39.43 -30.38
C GLY A 119 14.47 38.11 -31.16
N LYS A 120 15.50 37.27 -31.14
CA LYS A 120 15.47 35.96 -31.80
C LYS A 120 15.37 34.81 -30.78
N THR A 121 14.81 33.72 -31.27
CA THR A 121 14.70 32.45 -30.53
C THR A 121 15.49 31.38 -31.24
N LYS A 122 16.23 30.58 -30.50
CA LYS A 122 16.92 29.38 -30.99
C LYS A 122 16.56 28.14 -30.17
N VAL A 123 16.53 27.03 -30.84
CA VAL A 123 16.48 25.72 -30.18
C VAL A 123 17.91 25.21 -30.01
N ILE A 124 18.33 25.08 -28.78
CA ILE A 124 19.70 24.68 -28.47
C ILE A 124 19.69 23.51 -27.47
N TYR A 125 20.70 22.69 -27.52
CA TYR A 125 20.89 21.65 -26.53
C TYR A 125 22.32 21.66 -25.99
N SER A 126 22.47 21.14 -24.77
CA SER A 126 23.78 20.90 -24.16
C SER A 126 24.14 19.43 -24.21
N ASP A 127 25.41 19.13 -24.36
CA ASP A 127 25.93 17.75 -24.34
C ASP A 127 26.23 17.22 -22.92
N GLY A 128 26.21 18.08 -21.91
CA GLY A 128 26.44 17.71 -20.52
C GLY A 128 27.86 17.17 -20.23
N ALA A 129 28.83 17.43 -21.09
CA ALA A 129 30.18 16.83 -21.04
C ALA A 129 31.09 17.42 -19.94
N GLY A 130 30.53 17.99 -18.86
CA GLY A 130 31.28 18.55 -17.75
C GLY A 130 32.09 19.79 -18.13
N SER A 131 33.37 19.85 -17.77
CA SER A 131 34.22 21.03 -18.06
C SER A 131 34.37 21.33 -19.56
N GLY A 132 34.22 20.33 -20.43
CA GLY A 132 34.22 20.44 -21.88
C GLY A 132 32.85 20.69 -22.49
N GLY A 133 31.78 20.79 -21.68
CA GLY A 133 30.39 20.90 -22.12
C GLY A 133 30.18 21.98 -23.21
N ALA A 134 29.50 21.60 -24.28
CA ALA A 134 29.23 22.45 -25.43
C ALA A 134 27.73 22.73 -25.55
N MET A 135 27.40 23.90 -26.05
CA MET A 135 26.06 24.27 -26.49
C MET A 135 25.96 24.14 -28.00
N VAL A 136 24.92 23.49 -28.47
CA VAL A 136 24.71 23.23 -29.90
C VAL A 136 23.38 23.84 -30.33
N ASP A 137 23.39 24.62 -31.39
CA ASP A 137 22.19 25.08 -32.07
C ASP A 137 21.57 23.86 -32.79
N ALA A 138 20.41 23.41 -32.32
CA ALA A 138 19.75 22.22 -32.84
C ALA A 138 19.40 22.32 -34.34
N PHE A 139 19.35 23.53 -34.85
CA PHE A 139 19.03 23.81 -36.25
C PHE A 139 20.20 24.45 -37.03
N ALA A 140 21.38 24.62 -36.42
CA ALA A 140 22.56 25.12 -37.11
C ALA A 140 23.02 24.18 -38.23
N SER A 141 22.74 22.88 -38.12
CA SER A 141 23.01 21.89 -39.17
C SER A 141 21.84 21.72 -40.15
N LEU A 142 20.75 22.45 -39.98
CA LEU A 142 19.82 22.74 -41.08
C LEU A 142 20.55 23.65 -42.09
N ASN A 143 21.65 23.09 -42.54
CA ASN A 143 22.45 23.75 -43.55
C ASN A 143 21.72 23.62 -44.88
N LEU A 144 20.95 24.64 -45.21
CA LEU A 144 20.59 24.90 -46.58
C LEU A 144 21.86 25.34 -47.32
N GLN A 145 22.88 24.49 -47.36
CA GLN A 145 24.03 24.69 -48.21
C GLN A 145 23.64 24.33 -49.64
N THR A 146 23.06 25.29 -50.30
CA THR A 146 23.36 25.47 -51.70
C THR A 146 24.65 26.27 -51.79
N SER A 147 25.56 25.82 -52.61
CA SER A 147 26.72 26.63 -53.00
C SER A 147 26.19 27.90 -53.73
N GLY A 148 25.78 28.90 -52.96
CA GLY A 148 25.19 30.11 -53.44
C GLY A 148 23.85 30.41 -52.77
N ILE A 149 23.91 30.96 -51.55
CA ILE A 149 22.75 31.62 -50.95
C ILE A 149 22.65 32.97 -51.61
N ILE A 150 21.53 33.21 -52.32
CA ILE A 150 21.14 34.54 -52.66
C ILE A 150 20.31 35.08 -51.51
N GLU A 151 20.97 35.61 -50.46
CA GLU A 151 20.30 36.49 -49.50
C GLU A 151 20.04 37.81 -50.17
N SER A 152 18.79 38.13 -50.47
CA SER A 152 18.42 39.46 -50.87
C SER A 152 17.27 39.93 -50.00
N SER A 153 17.47 41.02 -49.25
CA SER A 153 16.40 41.78 -48.60
C SER A 153 15.53 42.53 -49.60
N SER A 154 15.82 42.41 -50.89
CA SER A 154 15.08 42.94 -52.04
C SER A 154 15.39 42.04 -53.23
N SER A 155 14.36 41.61 -53.92
CA SER A 155 14.25 40.80 -55.13
C SER A 155 15.56 40.33 -55.81
N ILE A 156 15.64 39.02 -56.11
CA ILE A 156 16.62 38.47 -57.05
C ILE A 156 16.10 38.81 -58.44
N GLN A 157 16.73 39.75 -59.10
CA GLN A 157 16.52 39.99 -60.48
C GLN A 157 17.54 39.21 -61.30
N THR A 158 17.15 38.00 -61.73
CA THR A 158 17.83 37.34 -62.84
C THR A 158 16.82 37.14 -63.97
N PRO A 159 17.11 37.64 -65.14
CA PRO A 159 16.10 37.58 -66.19
C PRO A 159 15.99 36.27 -66.92
N LEU A 160 16.78 35.21 -66.58
CA LEU A 160 16.75 34.00 -67.38
C LEU A 160 17.26 32.80 -66.61
N ILE A 161 16.45 31.75 -66.56
CA ILE A 161 16.94 30.38 -66.35
C ILE A 161 16.85 29.69 -67.70
N GLU A 162 17.96 29.69 -68.42
CA GLU A 162 18.06 29.07 -69.76
C GLU A 162 18.30 27.54 -69.60
N TYR A 163 17.52 26.75 -70.32
CA TYR A 163 17.86 25.38 -70.66
C TYR A 163 18.84 25.42 -71.87
N THR A 164 19.73 24.42 -71.95
CA THR A 164 20.81 24.30 -72.92
C THR A 164 20.36 24.18 -74.41
N ASP A 165 19.06 24.18 -74.66
CA ASP A 165 18.45 24.09 -76.02
C ASP A 165 17.74 25.34 -76.52
N GLY A 166 17.75 26.42 -75.70
CA GLY A 166 17.19 27.71 -76.12
C GLY A 166 15.70 27.94 -75.88
N ASP A 167 15.03 26.98 -75.16
CA ASP A 167 13.62 27.16 -74.75
C ASP A 167 13.51 27.73 -73.36
N ASP A 168 12.79 28.80 -73.16
CA ASP A 168 12.53 29.46 -71.88
C ASP A 168 11.66 28.56 -71.00
N ALA A 169 12.26 27.80 -70.04
CA ALA A 169 11.54 26.97 -69.15
C ALA A 169 10.83 27.73 -68.00
N ILE A 170 11.24 28.98 -67.73
CA ILE A 170 10.69 29.77 -66.63
C ILE A 170 10.73 31.28 -67.01
N THR A 171 9.56 31.89 -67.05
CA THR A 171 9.46 33.37 -67.18
C THR A 171 9.20 33.96 -65.78
N ILE A 172 10.11 34.84 -65.34
CA ILE A 172 9.92 35.62 -64.10
C ILE A 172 9.21 36.88 -64.47
N ALA A 173 7.94 37.04 -64.10
CA ALA A 173 7.18 38.30 -64.36
C ALA A 173 7.61 39.39 -63.37
N ASP A 174 7.58 40.66 -63.87
CA ASP A 174 7.83 41.86 -63.06
C ASP A 174 6.70 41.97 -62.01
N GLY A 175 7.05 41.70 -60.75
CA GLY A 175 6.11 41.59 -59.63
C GLY A 175 6.30 40.28 -58.75
N GLY A 176 7.35 39.52 -59.02
CA GLY A 176 7.82 38.45 -58.11
C GLY A 176 7.10 37.11 -58.21
N GLY A 177 6.28 36.89 -59.22
CA GLY A 177 5.66 35.57 -59.50
C GLY A 177 6.45 34.80 -60.56
N VAL A 178 6.79 33.56 -60.34
CA VAL A 178 7.28 32.62 -61.34
C VAL A 178 6.09 31.92 -61.96
N THR A 179 5.75 32.25 -63.23
CA THR A 179 4.70 31.51 -63.92
C THR A 179 5.33 30.52 -64.88
N PHE A 180 5.06 29.24 -64.64
CA PHE A 180 5.38 28.18 -65.60
C PHE A 180 4.32 28.19 -66.71
N GLY A 181 4.70 28.53 -67.94
CA GLY A 181 3.78 28.72 -69.07
C GLY A 181 3.18 27.41 -69.63
N SER A 182 3.49 26.28 -69.08
CA SER A 182 2.85 25.00 -69.44
C SER A 182 3.07 23.97 -68.34
N THR A 183 2.28 22.91 -68.35
CA THR A 183 2.43 21.74 -67.48
C THR A 183 3.88 21.29 -67.50
N ILE A 184 4.53 21.20 -66.33
CA ILE A 184 5.75 20.42 -66.21
C ILE A 184 5.34 18.99 -66.50
N ALA A 185 5.55 18.55 -67.74
CA ALA A 185 5.28 17.17 -68.12
C ALA A 185 6.29 16.30 -67.37
N ALA A 186 5.78 15.50 -66.47
CA ALA A 186 6.54 14.65 -65.58
C ALA A 186 7.19 13.45 -66.28
N SER A 187 8.22 13.69 -67.05
CA SER A 187 9.19 12.63 -67.36
C SER A 187 10.54 12.86 -66.64
N ALA A 188 10.62 13.85 -65.76
CA ALA A 188 11.76 14.08 -64.85
C ALA A 188 11.24 14.49 -63.46
N ALA A 189 11.83 13.93 -62.46
CA ALA A 189 11.59 14.34 -61.09
C ALA A 189 11.77 15.85 -60.98
N LEU A 190 10.80 16.58 -60.43
CA LEU A 190 10.99 17.92 -59.96
C LEU A 190 11.93 17.83 -58.76
N THR A 191 13.24 17.68 -59.03
CA THR A 191 14.27 17.72 -58.01
C THR A 191 14.49 19.18 -57.65
N SER A 192 13.66 19.70 -56.77
CA SER A 192 13.91 20.96 -56.16
C SER A 192 14.92 20.74 -55.02
N THR A 193 16.14 21.29 -55.19
CA THR A 193 17.09 21.43 -54.09
C THR A 193 16.75 22.67 -53.25
N SER A 194 15.60 23.31 -53.47
CA SER A 194 15.15 24.49 -52.76
C SER A 194 13.69 24.40 -52.34
N THR A 195 13.40 25.04 -51.23
CA THR A 195 12.08 25.15 -50.60
C THR A 195 11.09 25.79 -51.61
N ILE A 196 9.90 25.20 -51.75
CA ILE A 196 8.76 25.92 -52.32
C ILE A 196 8.23 26.80 -51.19
N GLU A 197 8.70 28.06 -51.13
CA GLU A 197 8.16 29.02 -50.17
C GLU A 197 6.92 29.69 -50.71
N GLY A 198 5.87 29.64 -49.91
CA GLY A 198 4.89 30.71 -49.84
C GLY A 198 3.68 30.63 -50.72
N THR A 199 3.11 29.49 -51.06
CA THR A 199 1.68 29.36 -51.36
C THR A 199 1.31 27.90 -51.52
N THR A 200 0.08 27.58 -51.25
CA THR A 200 -0.53 26.27 -51.25
C THR A 200 -0.14 25.42 -52.45
N ILE A 201 0.51 24.26 -52.25
CA ILE A 201 0.54 23.24 -53.28
C ILE A 201 -0.85 22.59 -53.25
N THR A 202 -1.70 22.93 -54.21
CA THR A 202 -3.04 22.37 -54.33
C THR A 202 -2.98 21.17 -55.27
N ALA A 203 -3.04 19.97 -54.74
CA ALA A 203 -3.34 18.79 -55.53
C ALA A 203 -4.87 18.65 -55.66
N THR A 204 -5.39 18.66 -56.88
CA THR A 204 -6.84 18.48 -57.12
C THR A 204 -7.32 17.07 -56.93
N THR A 205 -6.43 16.09 -56.83
CA THR A 205 -6.76 14.67 -56.63
C THR A 205 -5.94 14.03 -55.52
N ALA A 206 -4.63 13.91 -55.62
CA ALA A 206 -3.78 13.33 -54.58
C ALA A 206 -2.29 13.64 -54.82
N PHE A 207 -1.48 13.63 -53.78
CA PHE A 207 -0.04 13.37 -53.86
C PHE A 207 0.14 11.86 -53.93
N VAL A 208 0.49 11.33 -55.09
CA VAL A 208 0.62 9.86 -55.25
C VAL A 208 2.09 9.53 -55.48
N PRO A 209 2.68 8.58 -54.76
CA PRO A 209 4.00 8.06 -55.08
C PRO A 209 3.98 7.36 -56.45
N ASP A 210 5.12 7.27 -57.09
CA ASP A 210 5.31 6.63 -58.39
C ASP A 210 5.19 5.11 -58.40
N ALA A 211 5.27 4.50 -57.22
CA ALA A 211 5.08 3.07 -57.00
C ALA A 211 4.61 2.78 -55.56
N SER A 212 4.05 1.61 -55.32
CA SER A 212 3.84 1.06 -53.97
C SER A 212 5.19 1.07 -53.23
N ASP A 213 5.25 1.61 -52.02
CA ASP A 213 6.47 1.83 -51.22
C ASP A 213 7.48 2.85 -51.83
N GLY A 214 7.07 3.60 -52.85
CA GLY A 214 7.98 4.39 -53.68
C GLY A 214 8.42 5.75 -53.10
N ALA A 215 7.67 6.41 -52.25
CA ALA A 215 8.02 7.76 -51.75
C ALA A 215 7.61 7.98 -50.31
N ALA A 216 8.57 8.38 -49.49
CA ALA A 216 8.31 8.82 -48.13
C ALA A 216 7.88 10.31 -48.08
N LEU A 217 6.99 10.66 -47.18
CA LEU A 217 6.72 12.02 -46.80
C LEU A 217 7.79 12.44 -45.75
N GLY A 218 8.83 13.13 -46.22
CA GLY A 218 10.03 13.38 -45.42
C GLY A 218 11.09 12.29 -45.51
N THR A 219 12.17 12.45 -44.80
CA THR A 219 13.26 11.48 -44.66
C THR A 219 13.68 11.37 -43.18
N SER A 220 14.54 10.38 -42.83
CA SER A 220 15.07 10.22 -41.47
C SER A 220 15.89 11.42 -40.97
N SER A 221 16.22 12.36 -41.87
CA SER A 221 16.99 13.58 -41.55
C SER A 221 16.24 14.89 -41.88
N LEU A 222 15.04 14.81 -42.50
CA LEU A 222 14.19 15.94 -42.85
C LEU A 222 12.73 15.62 -42.56
N GLU A 223 12.22 16.16 -41.47
CA GLU A 223 10.90 15.86 -40.91
C GLU A 223 9.92 17.01 -41.16
N PHE A 224 8.63 16.70 -41.21
CA PHE A 224 7.58 17.71 -41.19
C PHE A 224 7.27 18.10 -39.75
N SER A 225 7.17 19.41 -39.45
CA SER A 225 6.79 19.86 -38.11
C SER A 225 5.34 19.56 -37.79
N ASP A 226 4.44 19.73 -38.78
CA ASP A 226 3.00 19.61 -38.59
C ASP A 226 2.32 18.99 -39.80
N LEU A 227 1.29 18.20 -39.57
CA LEU A 227 0.38 17.69 -40.58
C LEU A 227 -1.07 18.09 -40.21
N PHE A 228 -1.63 19.05 -40.92
CA PHE A 228 -3.01 19.51 -40.73
C PHE A 228 -3.95 18.67 -41.60
N LEU A 229 -4.82 17.93 -40.97
CA LEU A 229 -5.84 17.12 -41.64
C LEU A 229 -7.22 17.67 -41.28
N ALA A 230 -8.14 17.61 -42.26
CA ALA A 230 -9.53 18.00 -42.05
C ALA A 230 -10.26 17.07 -41.08
N ASP A 231 -11.41 17.51 -40.56
CA ASP A 231 -12.34 16.65 -39.84
C ASP A 231 -12.73 15.44 -40.67
N ALA A 232 -12.86 14.30 -40.02
CA ALA A 232 -13.10 12.99 -40.65
C ALA A 232 -11.97 12.49 -41.56
N ALA A 233 -10.77 13.12 -41.52
CA ALA A 233 -9.61 12.59 -42.24
C ALA A 233 -9.22 11.20 -41.77
N VAL A 234 -8.74 10.39 -42.71
CA VAL A 234 -8.29 9.01 -42.46
C VAL A 234 -6.85 8.85 -42.94
N ILE A 235 -6.00 8.33 -42.06
CA ILE A 235 -4.67 7.84 -42.43
C ILE A 235 -4.79 6.32 -42.60
N ASN A 236 -4.62 5.85 -43.82
CA ASN A 236 -4.64 4.43 -44.15
C ASN A 236 -3.23 3.86 -44.07
N LEU A 237 -3.06 2.74 -43.41
CA LEU A 237 -1.78 2.05 -43.23
C LEU A 237 -1.89 0.62 -43.80
N GLY A 238 -0.79 0.15 -44.41
CA GLY A 238 -0.73 -1.14 -45.07
C GLY A 238 -1.21 -1.13 -46.53
N ASP A 239 -0.75 -2.09 -47.34
CA ASP A 239 -1.10 -2.21 -48.77
C ASP A 239 -2.59 -2.46 -48.98
N ASP A 240 -3.23 -3.19 -48.10
CA ASP A 240 -4.65 -3.52 -48.09
C ASP A 240 -5.50 -2.48 -47.35
N GLN A 241 -4.85 -1.45 -46.74
CA GLN A 241 -5.48 -0.35 -45.98
C GLN A 241 -6.37 -0.85 -44.84
N ASP A 242 -6.00 -1.97 -44.25
CA ASP A 242 -6.77 -2.65 -43.23
C ASP A 242 -6.64 -1.97 -41.82
N THR A 243 -5.65 -1.14 -41.67
CA THR A 243 -5.44 -0.33 -40.43
C THR A 243 -5.61 1.16 -40.74
N THR A 244 -6.52 1.80 -40.06
CA THR A 244 -6.80 3.24 -40.26
C THR A 244 -6.78 4.01 -38.94
N LEU A 245 -6.19 5.22 -38.98
CA LEU A 245 -6.39 6.26 -37.96
C LEU A 245 -7.34 7.30 -38.53
N THR A 246 -8.51 7.43 -37.93
CA THR A 246 -9.54 8.36 -38.38
C THR A 246 -9.69 9.49 -37.35
N HIS A 247 -9.65 10.74 -37.81
CA HIS A 247 -10.03 11.88 -36.98
C HIS A 247 -11.55 11.89 -36.81
N VAL A 248 -12.02 11.74 -35.56
CA VAL A 248 -13.44 11.87 -35.20
C VAL A 248 -13.63 13.30 -34.69
N ALA A 249 -14.38 14.11 -35.45
CA ALA A 249 -14.57 15.52 -35.15
C ALA A 249 -14.95 15.78 -33.69
N ASP A 250 -14.29 16.71 -33.04
CA ASP A 250 -14.48 17.13 -31.64
C ASP A 250 -14.31 16.02 -30.59
N THR A 251 -13.87 14.81 -30.99
CA THR A 251 -13.80 13.65 -30.08
C THR A 251 -12.38 13.08 -29.95
N GLY A 252 -11.68 12.81 -31.06
CA GLY A 252 -10.34 12.22 -30.98
C GLY A 252 -9.91 11.45 -32.22
N ILE A 253 -9.00 10.50 -32.02
CA ILE A 253 -8.49 9.62 -33.08
C ILE A 253 -9.05 8.22 -32.87
N LEU A 254 -9.70 7.67 -33.88
CA LEU A 254 -10.20 6.30 -33.92
C LEU A 254 -9.21 5.41 -34.67
N LEU A 255 -8.72 4.37 -33.99
CA LEU A 255 -8.06 3.24 -34.62
C LEU A 255 -9.14 2.19 -34.97
N ASN A 256 -9.24 1.82 -36.25
CA ASN A 256 -10.36 0.99 -36.74
C ASN A 256 -10.35 -0.44 -36.17
N SER A 257 -11.54 -1.00 -35.97
CA SER A 257 -11.76 -2.38 -35.58
C SER A 257 -11.00 -2.78 -34.29
N THR A 258 -10.49 -3.98 -34.21
CA THR A 258 -9.71 -4.55 -33.10
C THR A 258 -8.21 -4.35 -33.28
N ARG A 259 -7.80 -3.32 -34.04
CA ARG A 259 -6.38 -3.01 -34.25
C ARG A 259 -5.71 -2.55 -32.98
N GLN A 260 -4.41 -2.81 -32.89
CA GLN A 260 -3.59 -2.57 -31.70
C GLN A 260 -2.68 -1.36 -31.91
N LEU A 261 -2.54 -0.52 -30.90
CA LEU A 261 -1.42 0.40 -30.80
C LEU A 261 -0.29 -0.31 -30.07
N GLN A 262 0.70 -0.82 -30.82
CA GLN A 262 1.83 -1.59 -30.28
C GLN A 262 2.99 -0.70 -29.84
N PHE A 263 3.71 -1.13 -28.80
CA PHE A 263 4.86 -0.43 -28.25
C PHE A 263 6.08 -1.37 -28.20
N GLY A 264 6.94 -1.28 -29.19
CA GLY A 264 8.22 -2.00 -29.25
C GLY A 264 8.13 -3.46 -29.75
N ASP A 265 7.13 -4.22 -29.36
CA ASP A 265 6.92 -5.61 -29.77
C ASP A 265 5.42 -5.96 -29.87
N SER A 266 5.11 -7.20 -30.25
CA SER A 266 3.74 -7.66 -30.42
C SER A 266 3.03 -8.05 -29.11
N GLY A 267 3.74 -8.12 -28.00
CA GLY A 267 3.21 -8.47 -26.67
C GLY A 267 2.73 -7.27 -25.86
N THR A 268 3.14 -6.05 -26.26
CA THR A 268 2.81 -4.81 -25.54
C THR A 268 1.99 -3.87 -26.41
N TYR A 269 0.70 -3.69 -26.08
CA TYR A 269 -0.23 -2.91 -26.91
C TYR A 269 -1.47 -2.43 -26.15
N ILE A 270 -2.14 -1.46 -26.75
CA ILE A 270 -3.48 -1.00 -26.36
C ILE A 270 -4.45 -1.36 -27.49
N HIS A 271 -5.58 -1.98 -27.18
CA HIS A 271 -6.62 -2.26 -28.17
C HIS A 271 -8.01 -2.37 -27.52
N GLN A 272 -9.03 -2.45 -28.35
CA GLN A 272 -10.38 -2.80 -27.94
C GLN A 272 -10.68 -4.24 -28.37
N SER A 273 -10.75 -5.17 -27.42
CA SER A 273 -11.03 -6.58 -27.71
C SER A 273 -12.52 -6.86 -27.98
N ALA A 274 -13.39 -6.07 -27.36
CA ALA A 274 -14.84 -6.13 -27.51
C ALA A 274 -15.46 -4.75 -27.29
N ASP A 275 -16.73 -4.56 -27.68
CA ASP A 275 -17.43 -3.30 -27.45
C ASP A 275 -17.49 -2.96 -25.94
N GLY A 276 -17.03 -1.76 -25.61
CA GLY A 276 -16.93 -1.28 -24.21
C GLY A 276 -15.72 -1.77 -23.42
N VAL A 277 -14.79 -2.55 -24.02
CA VAL A 277 -13.58 -3.05 -23.34
C VAL A 277 -12.33 -2.38 -23.92
N LEU A 278 -11.56 -1.71 -23.08
CA LEU A 278 -10.23 -1.21 -23.41
C LEU A 278 -9.18 -2.07 -22.73
N ASP A 279 -8.37 -2.77 -23.51
CA ASP A 279 -7.28 -3.60 -23.00
C ASP A 279 -5.95 -2.88 -23.10
N LEU A 280 -5.23 -2.85 -21.98
CA LEU A 280 -3.82 -2.48 -21.90
C LEU A 280 -3.04 -3.77 -21.65
N VAL A 281 -2.30 -4.23 -22.63
CA VAL A 281 -1.61 -5.51 -22.58
C VAL A 281 -0.11 -5.27 -22.55
N SER A 282 0.57 -5.96 -21.66
CA SER A 282 2.03 -6.03 -21.58
C SER A 282 2.43 -7.47 -21.27
N ASP A 283 3.45 -7.99 -21.94
CA ASP A 283 3.94 -9.36 -21.77
C ASP A 283 4.75 -9.56 -20.48
N THR A 284 5.25 -8.49 -19.87
CA THR A 284 6.03 -8.55 -18.63
C THR A 284 5.45 -7.72 -17.51
N GLU A 285 5.22 -6.41 -17.72
CA GLU A 285 4.77 -5.50 -16.67
C GLU A 285 4.03 -4.30 -17.25
N LEU A 286 2.89 -3.94 -16.65
CA LEU A 286 2.21 -2.67 -16.86
C LEU A 286 2.48 -1.75 -15.68
N GLU A 287 3.36 -0.76 -15.84
CA GLU A 287 3.69 0.20 -14.81
C GLU A 287 2.79 1.45 -14.89
N LEU A 288 2.02 1.72 -13.84
CA LEU A 288 1.16 2.89 -13.70
C LEU A 288 1.72 3.81 -12.63
N ASN A 289 2.57 4.76 -13.02
CA ASN A 289 3.19 5.74 -12.12
C ASN A 289 2.28 6.95 -11.93
N ALA A 290 1.44 6.93 -10.92
CA ALA A 290 0.55 8.03 -10.56
C ALA A 290 0.45 8.21 -9.05
N THR A 291 0.21 9.43 -8.58
CA THR A 291 -0.09 9.70 -7.17
C THR A 291 -1.44 9.11 -6.75
N THR A 292 -2.37 8.99 -7.69
CA THR A 292 -3.68 8.35 -7.51
C THR A 292 -4.05 7.64 -8.80
N ILE A 293 -4.45 6.37 -8.70
CA ILE A 293 -5.12 5.63 -9.76
C ILE A 293 -6.58 5.54 -9.35
N ASP A 294 -7.45 6.31 -10.01
CA ASP A 294 -8.90 6.32 -9.75
C ASP A 294 -9.59 5.32 -10.69
N MET A 295 -10.15 4.27 -10.09
CA MET A 295 -10.88 3.23 -10.80
C MET A 295 -12.36 3.31 -10.42
N ASN A 296 -13.17 3.95 -11.24
CA ASN A 296 -14.62 4.13 -11.01
C ASN A 296 -15.45 2.85 -11.29
N GLY A 297 -14.86 1.70 -11.16
CA GLY A 297 -15.47 0.39 -11.37
C GLY A 297 -14.87 -0.65 -10.45
N ASN A 298 -15.21 -1.91 -10.67
CA ASN A 298 -14.60 -3.01 -9.94
C ASN A 298 -13.15 -3.22 -10.40
N LEU A 299 -12.24 -3.40 -9.45
CA LEU A 299 -10.89 -3.88 -9.71
C LEU A 299 -10.91 -5.41 -9.63
N ASP A 300 -10.79 -6.08 -10.77
CA ASP A 300 -10.61 -7.54 -10.83
C ASP A 300 -9.11 -7.86 -10.93
N LEU A 301 -8.55 -8.43 -9.88
CA LEU A 301 -7.16 -8.88 -9.82
C LEU A 301 -7.13 -10.40 -9.88
N SER A 302 -6.77 -10.96 -11.03
CA SER A 302 -6.55 -12.41 -11.15
C SER A 302 -5.21 -12.89 -10.56
N GLY A 303 -4.39 -11.96 -10.04
CA GLY A 303 -3.08 -12.18 -9.45
C GLY A 303 -2.94 -11.65 -8.02
N THR A 304 -1.73 -11.31 -7.63
CA THR A 304 -1.41 -10.80 -6.29
C THR A 304 -1.03 -9.32 -6.33
N LEU A 305 -1.43 -8.56 -5.32
CA LEU A 305 -0.95 -7.20 -5.09
C LEU A 305 0.33 -7.26 -4.23
N ASN A 306 1.51 -7.02 -4.81
CA ASN A 306 2.82 -7.17 -4.14
C ASN A 306 2.99 -8.53 -3.42
N GLY A 307 2.61 -9.62 -4.07
CA GLY A 307 2.62 -10.94 -3.44
C GLY A 307 1.45 -11.18 -2.46
N ILE A 308 0.54 -10.22 -2.32
CA ILE A 308 -0.67 -10.34 -1.50
C ILE A 308 -1.84 -10.70 -2.41
N SER A 309 -2.47 -11.82 -2.15
CA SER A 309 -3.72 -12.19 -2.81
C SER A 309 -4.89 -11.49 -2.14
N ILE A 310 -5.78 -10.94 -2.94
CA ILE A 310 -7.08 -10.43 -2.49
C ILE A 310 -8.15 -11.29 -3.14
N LEU A 311 -8.90 -12.02 -2.32
CA LEU A 311 -10.09 -12.76 -2.76
C LEU A 311 -11.30 -12.07 -2.14
N ALA A 312 -12.18 -11.50 -2.95
CA ALA A 312 -13.38 -10.83 -2.50
C ALA A 312 -14.56 -11.21 -3.38
N ASP A 313 -15.68 -11.50 -2.77
CA ASP A 313 -16.97 -11.81 -3.41
C ASP A 313 -16.87 -12.79 -4.61
N ALA A 314 -15.97 -13.77 -4.50
CA ALA A 314 -15.76 -14.76 -5.53
C ALA A 314 -16.84 -15.86 -5.52
N THR A 315 -16.94 -16.63 -6.58
CA THR A 315 -17.83 -17.80 -6.63
C THR A 315 -17.56 -18.72 -5.44
N ASN A 316 -18.60 -19.08 -4.70
CA ASN A 316 -18.53 -19.85 -3.45
C ASN A 316 -17.80 -19.17 -2.28
N PHE A 317 -17.52 -17.85 -2.38
CA PHE A 317 -16.96 -17.01 -1.30
C PHE A 317 -17.71 -15.69 -1.23
N THR A 318 -19.05 -15.75 -1.27
CA THR A 318 -19.95 -14.58 -1.40
C THR A 318 -19.95 -13.72 -0.14
N ASP A 319 -20.10 -12.42 -0.28
CA ASP A 319 -20.09 -11.43 0.81
C ASP A 319 -18.83 -11.53 1.70
N SER A 320 -17.72 -11.98 1.16
CA SER A 320 -16.50 -12.31 1.91
C SER A 320 -15.28 -11.56 1.36
N ILE A 321 -14.27 -11.34 2.23
CA ILE A 321 -12.98 -10.78 1.84
C ILE A 321 -11.84 -11.55 2.50
N LEU A 322 -10.80 -11.88 1.74
CA LEU A 322 -9.55 -12.46 2.21
C LEU A 322 -8.36 -11.69 1.63
N ILE A 323 -7.51 -11.19 2.50
CA ILE A 323 -6.24 -10.55 2.13
C ILE A 323 -5.11 -11.36 2.77
N SER A 324 -4.33 -12.07 1.94
CA SER A 324 -3.31 -13.02 2.41
C SER A 324 -2.13 -13.11 1.45
N GLN A 325 -0.93 -13.35 1.97
CA GLN A 325 0.23 -13.69 1.12
C GLN A 325 0.12 -15.11 0.56
N ASN A 326 -0.62 -15.97 1.23
CA ASN A 326 -0.90 -17.33 0.80
C ASN A 326 -2.39 -17.59 0.93
N ALA A 327 -3.16 -17.10 -0.03
CA ALA A 327 -4.61 -17.26 -0.08
C ALA A 327 -5.04 -18.65 -0.61
N GLY A 328 -4.26 -19.68 -0.27
CA GLY A 328 -4.69 -21.05 -0.54
C GLY A 328 -5.89 -21.39 0.35
N THR A 329 -7.10 -21.26 -0.18
CA THR A 329 -8.29 -21.83 0.44
C THR A 329 -8.40 -23.29 0.06
N GLY A 330 -9.15 -24.09 0.86
CA GLY A 330 -9.64 -25.39 0.40
C GLY A 330 -10.53 -25.24 -0.84
N THR A 331 -11.11 -26.34 -1.32
CA THR A 331 -12.12 -26.25 -2.36
C THR A 331 -13.35 -25.56 -1.80
N LEU A 332 -13.57 -24.30 -2.17
CA LEU A 332 -14.69 -23.51 -1.67
C LEU A 332 -16.02 -24.08 -2.16
N ASP A 333 -16.93 -24.30 -1.24
CA ASP A 333 -18.30 -24.75 -1.47
C ASP A 333 -19.28 -23.89 -0.65
N ALA A 334 -19.67 -22.76 -1.19
CA ALA A 334 -20.61 -21.81 -0.58
C ALA A 334 -20.17 -21.20 0.77
N ALA A 335 -18.88 -20.89 0.95
CA ALA A 335 -18.39 -20.13 2.11
C ALA A 335 -18.77 -18.65 1.99
N ILE A 336 -19.59 -18.14 2.91
CA ILE A 336 -20.14 -16.79 2.83
C ILE A 336 -19.82 -15.93 4.06
N GLN A 337 -19.76 -14.61 3.87
CA GLN A 337 -19.61 -13.63 4.95
C GLN A 337 -18.35 -13.83 5.81
N ASN A 338 -17.24 -14.23 5.19
CA ASN A 338 -15.96 -14.40 5.88
C ASN A 338 -15.06 -13.18 5.66
N THR A 339 -14.34 -12.78 6.71
CA THR A 339 -13.34 -11.71 6.65
C THR A 339 -12.00 -12.23 7.10
N GLY A 340 -11.00 -12.20 6.23
CA GLY A 340 -9.66 -12.71 6.50
C GLY A 340 -8.56 -11.68 6.20
N LEU A 341 -7.61 -11.53 7.13
CA LEU A 341 -6.43 -10.69 6.94
C LEU A 341 -5.20 -11.34 7.58
N GLY A 342 -4.25 -11.77 6.79
CA GLY A 342 -2.99 -12.35 7.27
C GLY A 342 -2.52 -13.54 6.45
N ASP A 343 -1.28 -13.97 6.65
CA ASP A 343 -0.72 -15.13 5.97
C ASP A 343 -1.45 -16.41 6.38
N SER A 344 -1.77 -17.27 5.41
CA SER A 344 -2.39 -18.59 5.61
C SER A 344 -3.70 -18.57 6.41
N VAL A 345 -4.40 -17.42 6.44
CA VAL A 345 -5.76 -17.34 6.98
C VAL A 345 -6.69 -18.14 6.08
N PHE A 346 -7.58 -18.94 6.68
CA PHE A 346 -8.57 -19.76 5.97
C PHE A 346 -8.00 -20.76 4.96
N ALA A 347 -6.76 -21.24 5.13
CA ALA A 347 -6.10 -22.08 4.15
C ALA A 347 -6.82 -23.41 3.84
N ALA A 348 -7.67 -23.90 4.75
CA ALA A 348 -8.47 -25.11 4.57
C ALA A 348 -9.98 -24.84 4.42
N LEU A 349 -10.40 -23.59 4.24
CA LEU A 349 -11.82 -23.22 4.21
C LEU A 349 -12.57 -23.93 3.08
N THR A 350 -13.73 -24.51 3.41
CA THR A 350 -14.62 -25.13 2.41
C THR A 350 -16.01 -24.50 2.38
N SER A 351 -16.81 -24.69 3.41
CA SER A 351 -18.20 -24.19 3.50
C SER A 351 -18.50 -23.47 4.82
N ALA A 352 -17.48 -23.02 5.53
CA ALA A 352 -17.65 -22.27 6.77
C ALA A 352 -18.09 -20.83 6.51
N ASP A 353 -19.02 -20.33 7.32
CA ASP A 353 -19.60 -19.00 7.16
C ASP A 353 -19.31 -18.09 8.35
N LYS A 354 -19.38 -16.78 8.09
CA LYS A 354 -19.42 -15.73 9.13
C LYS A 354 -18.22 -15.75 10.08
N ASN A 355 -17.05 -16.09 9.56
CA ASN A 355 -15.83 -16.07 10.35
C ASN A 355 -15.06 -14.77 10.13
N THR A 356 -14.47 -14.27 11.19
CA THR A 356 -13.52 -13.15 11.14
C THR A 356 -12.15 -13.64 11.62
N ALA A 357 -11.14 -13.52 10.77
CA ALA A 357 -9.79 -13.98 11.07
C ALA A 357 -8.76 -12.89 10.73
N VAL A 358 -8.03 -12.41 11.73
CA VAL A 358 -7.00 -11.38 11.58
C VAL A 358 -5.72 -11.84 12.27
N GLY A 359 -4.67 -12.03 11.50
CA GLY A 359 -3.36 -12.50 11.98
C GLY A 359 -2.86 -13.71 11.21
N ALA A 360 -1.53 -13.88 11.12
CA ALA A 360 -0.96 -15.02 10.45
C ALA A 360 -1.42 -16.34 11.10
N PHE A 361 -1.82 -17.29 10.26
CA PHE A 361 -2.33 -18.60 10.64
C PHE A 361 -3.62 -18.60 11.48
N ALA A 362 -4.37 -17.51 11.53
CA ALA A 362 -5.69 -17.51 12.17
C ALA A 362 -6.69 -18.37 11.38
N LEU A 363 -7.43 -19.25 12.03
CA LEU A 363 -8.41 -20.17 11.43
C LEU A 363 -7.89 -20.95 10.21
N THR A 364 -6.59 -21.29 10.20
CA THR A 364 -5.95 -21.97 9.06
C THR A 364 -6.62 -23.30 8.69
N ALA A 365 -6.98 -24.13 9.70
CA ALA A 365 -7.53 -25.47 9.48
C ALA A 365 -9.06 -25.48 9.37
N THR A 366 -9.74 -24.35 9.44
CA THR A 366 -11.21 -24.29 9.43
C THR A 366 -11.77 -24.80 8.10
N THR A 367 -12.65 -25.77 8.19
CA THR A 367 -13.35 -26.32 7.01
C THR A 367 -14.82 -25.91 6.99
N THR A 368 -15.58 -26.22 8.04
CA THR A 368 -17.02 -25.98 8.14
C THR A 368 -17.43 -25.23 9.41
N GLY A 369 -16.49 -24.89 10.30
CA GLY A 369 -16.76 -24.15 11.53
C GLY A 369 -17.25 -22.73 11.26
N GLN A 370 -18.38 -22.34 11.83
CA GLN A 370 -19.05 -21.05 11.54
C GLN A 370 -19.01 -20.09 12.72
N ASN A 371 -19.22 -18.80 12.43
CA ASN A 371 -19.39 -17.74 13.44
C ASN A 371 -18.19 -17.62 14.41
N ASN A 372 -16.97 -17.87 13.95
CA ASN A 372 -15.79 -17.74 14.79
C ASN A 372 -15.13 -16.36 14.57
N THR A 373 -14.65 -15.77 15.65
CA THR A 373 -13.82 -14.57 15.64
C THR A 373 -12.42 -14.93 16.13
N ALA A 374 -11.41 -14.80 15.29
CA ALA A 374 -10.01 -15.11 15.59
C ALA A 374 -9.12 -13.88 15.29
N ILE A 375 -8.59 -13.24 16.33
CA ILE A 375 -7.73 -12.06 16.19
C ILE A 375 -6.40 -12.30 16.90
N GLY A 376 -5.34 -12.49 16.14
CA GLY A 376 -4.00 -12.78 16.64
C GLY A 376 -3.29 -13.85 15.83
N ASN A 377 -1.97 -13.92 15.98
CA ASN A 377 -1.16 -14.95 15.33
C ASN A 377 -1.50 -16.34 15.90
N GLU A 378 -1.69 -17.32 15.02
CA GLU A 378 -2.02 -18.72 15.33
C GLU A 378 -3.31 -18.93 16.17
N THR A 379 -4.21 -17.96 16.16
CA THR A 379 -5.49 -18.02 16.90
C THR A 379 -6.43 -19.00 16.20
N LEU A 380 -7.05 -19.94 16.96
CA LEU A 380 -7.93 -20.99 16.42
C LEU A 380 -7.31 -21.75 15.23
N LYS A 381 -5.99 -21.91 15.22
CA LYS A 381 -5.26 -22.46 14.07
C LYS A 381 -5.72 -23.86 13.68
N ALA A 382 -5.96 -24.73 14.66
CA ALA A 382 -6.36 -26.13 14.43
C ALA A 382 -7.88 -26.31 14.33
N ASN A 383 -8.68 -25.25 14.45
CA ASN A 383 -10.14 -25.38 14.43
C ASN A 383 -10.61 -25.93 13.08
N THR A 384 -11.36 -27.00 13.09
CA THR A 384 -11.91 -27.60 11.88
C THR A 384 -13.42 -27.32 11.73
N THR A 385 -14.19 -27.77 12.70
CA THR A 385 -15.66 -27.70 12.71
C THR A 385 -16.23 -26.91 13.90
N GLY A 386 -15.40 -26.52 14.87
CA GLY A 386 -15.83 -25.75 16.03
C GLY A 386 -16.47 -24.41 15.62
N ALA A 387 -17.60 -24.09 16.25
CA ALA A 387 -18.40 -22.92 15.89
C ALA A 387 -18.63 -21.97 17.08
N ASN A 388 -18.96 -20.71 16.77
CA ASN A 388 -19.31 -19.70 17.78
C ASN A 388 -18.19 -19.41 18.79
N ASN A 389 -16.93 -19.55 18.38
CA ASN A 389 -15.80 -19.26 19.26
C ASN A 389 -15.33 -17.82 19.07
N ILE A 390 -14.95 -17.16 20.14
CA ILE A 390 -14.28 -15.86 20.15
C ILE A 390 -12.88 -16.08 20.71
N ALA A 391 -11.86 -15.83 19.91
CA ALA A 391 -10.47 -15.96 20.31
C ALA A 391 -9.69 -14.69 19.93
N VAL A 392 -9.12 -14.00 20.92
CA VAL A 392 -8.34 -12.78 20.75
C VAL A 392 -7.03 -12.88 21.51
N GLY A 393 -5.92 -12.90 20.81
CA GLY A 393 -4.59 -13.02 21.41
C GLY A 393 -3.72 -14.07 20.71
N HIS A 394 -2.41 -13.96 20.87
CA HIS A 394 -1.46 -14.93 20.33
C HIS A 394 -1.76 -16.33 20.88
N LYS A 395 -2.02 -17.29 19.97
CA LYS A 395 -2.31 -18.70 20.30
C LYS A 395 -3.56 -18.92 21.16
N ALA A 396 -4.49 -17.99 21.23
CA ALA A 396 -5.77 -18.27 21.89
C ALA A 396 -6.51 -19.40 21.14
N LEU A 397 -6.98 -20.45 21.87
CA LEU A 397 -7.62 -21.63 21.29
C LEU A 397 -6.80 -22.33 20.19
N LEU A 398 -5.47 -22.38 20.33
CA LEU A 398 -4.54 -22.84 19.30
C LEU A 398 -4.90 -24.20 18.73
N VAL A 399 -5.14 -25.19 19.59
CA VAL A 399 -5.37 -26.60 19.19
C VAL A 399 -6.84 -27.01 19.20
N ASN A 400 -7.77 -26.06 19.39
CA ASN A 400 -9.20 -26.37 19.33
C ASN A 400 -9.55 -26.99 17.98
N THR A 401 -10.19 -28.11 17.95
CA THR A 401 -10.61 -28.78 16.71
C THR A 401 -12.11 -28.67 16.47
N THR A 402 -12.90 -29.09 17.44
CA THR A 402 -14.37 -29.17 17.35
C THR A 402 -15.10 -28.41 18.46
N GLY A 403 -14.38 -27.95 19.48
CA GLY A 403 -14.95 -27.20 20.59
C GLY A 403 -15.68 -25.95 20.13
N SER A 404 -16.84 -25.68 20.69
CA SER A 404 -17.74 -24.62 20.28
C SER A 404 -18.14 -23.72 21.44
N SER A 405 -18.56 -22.48 21.12
CA SER A 405 -19.05 -21.52 22.11
C SER A 405 -18.03 -21.15 23.19
N ASN A 406 -16.76 -21.15 22.84
CA ASN A 406 -15.70 -20.76 23.75
C ASN A 406 -15.32 -19.28 23.52
N THR A 407 -15.04 -18.57 24.60
CA THR A 407 -14.47 -17.22 24.58
C THR A 407 -13.08 -17.23 25.18
N ALA A 408 -12.06 -16.94 24.39
CA ALA A 408 -10.67 -16.89 24.81
C ALA A 408 -10.06 -15.52 24.47
N VAL A 409 -9.74 -14.73 25.48
CA VAL A 409 -9.15 -13.40 25.30
C VAL A 409 -7.87 -13.32 26.14
N GLY A 410 -6.73 -13.35 25.49
CA GLY A 410 -5.42 -13.33 26.14
C GLY A 410 -4.40 -14.19 25.39
N ARG A 411 -3.13 -13.96 25.65
CA ARG A 411 -2.05 -14.81 25.15
C ARG A 411 -2.22 -16.23 25.72
N VAL A 412 -2.21 -17.24 24.88
CA VAL A 412 -2.37 -18.67 25.18
C VAL A 412 -3.60 -19.00 26.04
N ALA A 413 -4.66 -18.17 26.02
CA ALA A 413 -5.92 -18.51 26.67
C ALA A 413 -6.56 -19.72 25.96
N LEU A 414 -6.93 -20.79 26.74
CA LEU A 414 -7.50 -22.04 26.21
C LEU A 414 -6.67 -22.69 25.10
N ASP A 415 -5.34 -22.53 25.10
CA ASP A 415 -4.53 -22.99 23.96
C ASP A 415 -4.51 -24.52 23.79
N ALA A 416 -4.65 -25.29 24.89
CA ALA A 416 -4.73 -26.75 24.86
C ALA A 416 -6.15 -27.31 24.62
N ASN A 417 -7.18 -26.47 24.53
CA ASN A 417 -8.55 -26.90 24.31
C ASN A 417 -8.70 -27.66 23.01
N THR A 418 -9.26 -28.86 23.02
CA THR A 418 -9.47 -29.63 21.78
C THR A 418 -10.94 -29.73 21.38
N THR A 419 -11.79 -30.15 22.30
CA THR A 419 -13.20 -30.47 22.00
C THR A 419 -14.20 -29.85 22.99
N ALA A 420 -13.70 -29.22 24.05
CA ALA A 420 -14.56 -28.66 25.08
C ALA A 420 -15.35 -27.45 24.62
N ASN A 421 -16.53 -27.29 25.18
CA ASN A 421 -17.47 -26.23 24.82
C ASN A 421 -17.74 -25.29 26.00
N ASN A 422 -18.30 -24.11 25.68
CA ASN A 422 -18.86 -23.15 26.63
C ASN A 422 -17.87 -22.62 27.68
N ASN A 423 -16.58 -22.61 27.38
CA ASN A 423 -15.60 -22.06 28.28
C ASN A 423 -15.39 -20.55 28.03
N THR A 424 -15.23 -19.78 29.08
CA THR A 424 -14.82 -18.37 29.04
C THR A 424 -13.46 -18.21 29.72
N ALA A 425 -12.44 -17.86 28.97
CA ALA A 425 -11.08 -17.60 29.45
C ALA A 425 -10.65 -16.18 29.06
N ILE A 426 -10.50 -15.31 30.04
CA ILE A 426 -10.08 -13.92 29.84
C ILE A 426 -8.86 -13.63 30.71
N GLY A 427 -7.71 -13.53 30.11
CA GLY A 427 -6.44 -13.30 30.78
C GLY A 427 -5.29 -14.04 30.11
N ASP A 428 -4.07 -13.60 30.37
CA ASP A 428 -2.86 -14.32 29.96
C ASP A 428 -2.85 -15.71 30.61
N SER A 429 -2.71 -16.76 29.82
CA SER A 429 -2.66 -18.15 30.28
C SER A 429 -3.91 -18.60 31.05
N ALA A 430 -5.07 -17.98 30.91
CA ALA A 430 -6.30 -18.46 31.49
C ALA A 430 -6.74 -19.79 30.84
N LEU A 431 -7.06 -20.84 31.66
CA LEU A 431 -7.46 -22.17 31.18
C LEU A 431 -6.46 -22.82 30.21
N THR A 432 -5.17 -22.50 30.31
CA THR A 432 -4.15 -22.93 29.34
C THR A 432 -4.11 -24.47 29.16
N ALA A 433 -4.14 -25.27 30.24
CA ALA A 433 -4.04 -26.71 30.14
C ALA A 433 -5.38 -27.43 29.86
N ASN A 434 -6.49 -26.70 29.72
CA ASN A 434 -7.81 -27.31 29.53
C ASN A 434 -7.89 -28.05 28.20
N THR A 435 -8.21 -29.33 28.23
CA THR A 435 -8.37 -30.14 27.01
C THR A 435 -9.83 -30.45 26.69
N THR A 436 -10.58 -30.96 27.66
CA THR A 436 -11.97 -31.42 27.50
C THR A 436 -12.94 -30.88 28.53
N GLY A 437 -12.48 -30.15 29.56
CA GLY A 437 -13.36 -29.53 30.57
C GLY A 437 -14.26 -28.46 29.96
N ALA A 438 -15.55 -28.56 30.20
CA ALA A 438 -16.57 -27.67 29.66
C ALA A 438 -17.17 -26.74 30.73
N ASP A 439 -17.88 -25.72 30.29
CA ASP A 439 -18.66 -24.81 31.15
C ASP A 439 -17.83 -24.06 32.21
N ASN A 440 -16.53 -23.85 31.97
CA ASN A 440 -15.67 -23.15 32.90
C ASN A 440 -15.59 -21.66 32.57
N THR A 441 -15.54 -20.84 33.62
CA THR A 441 -15.29 -19.38 33.51
C THR A 441 -13.99 -19.03 34.24
N ALA A 442 -12.99 -18.58 33.54
CA ALA A 442 -11.71 -18.14 34.08
C ALA A 442 -11.41 -16.69 33.65
N ILE A 443 -11.38 -15.77 34.58
CA ILE A 443 -11.12 -14.33 34.33
C ILE A 443 -9.96 -13.89 35.22
N GLY A 444 -8.80 -13.67 34.65
CA GLY A 444 -7.58 -13.30 35.32
C GLY A 444 -6.36 -14.02 34.77
N ALA A 445 -5.17 -13.45 34.95
CA ALA A 445 -3.93 -14.12 34.55
C ALA A 445 -3.76 -15.44 35.32
N ALA A 446 -3.45 -16.51 34.61
CA ALA A 446 -3.30 -17.87 35.16
C ALA A 446 -4.51 -18.34 36.01
N ALA A 447 -5.72 -17.87 35.73
CA ALA A 447 -6.92 -18.44 36.33
C ALA A 447 -7.21 -19.81 35.71
N LEU A 448 -7.40 -20.88 36.57
CA LEU A 448 -7.64 -22.24 36.12
C LEU A 448 -6.59 -22.79 35.13
N ASP A 449 -5.36 -22.30 35.19
CA ASP A 449 -4.35 -22.64 34.19
C ASP A 449 -3.94 -24.11 34.13
N ALA A 450 -4.02 -24.84 35.24
CA ALA A 450 -3.76 -26.27 35.29
C ALA A 450 -5.02 -27.17 35.04
N ASN A 451 -6.21 -26.59 34.85
CA ASN A 451 -7.43 -27.37 34.60
C ASN A 451 -7.29 -28.19 33.33
N THR A 452 -7.56 -29.51 33.43
CA THR A 452 -7.46 -30.39 32.25
C THR A 452 -8.82 -30.88 31.76
N THR A 453 -9.62 -31.42 32.66
CA THR A 453 -10.87 -32.09 32.29
C THR A 453 -12.06 -31.72 33.18
N ALA A 454 -11.87 -30.85 34.17
CA ALA A 454 -12.94 -30.50 35.09
C ALA A 454 -13.92 -29.51 34.47
N ASP A 455 -15.18 -29.68 34.79
CA ASP A 455 -16.30 -28.88 34.30
C ASP A 455 -16.83 -27.92 35.39
N GLY A 456 -17.54 -26.87 34.94
CA GLY A 456 -18.40 -26.07 35.81
C GLY A 456 -17.67 -25.16 36.80
N ASN A 457 -16.39 -24.88 36.64
CA ASN A 457 -15.66 -24.02 37.56
C ASN A 457 -15.78 -22.55 37.18
N THR A 458 -15.91 -21.70 38.19
CA THR A 458 -15.84 -20.23 38.03
C THR A 458 -14.65 -19.68 38.80
N ALA A 459 -13.68 -19.11 38.10
CA ALA A 459 -12.48 -18.52 38.68
C ALA A 459 -12.35 -17.05 38.21
N VAL A 460 -12.42 -16.09 39.12
CA VAL A 460 -12.28 -14.67 38.83
C VAL A 460 -11.20 -14.06 39.73
N GLY A 461 -10.06 -13.78 39.15
CA GLY A 461 -8.89 -13.24 39.84
C GLY A 461 -7.59 -13.86 39.34
N SER A 462 -6.47 -13.18 39.54
CA SER A 462 -5.15 -13.71 39.17
C SER A 462 -4.84 -14.97 39.99
N SER A 463 -4.35 -16.02 39.32
CA SER A 463 -4.00 -17.33 39.91
C SER A 463 -5.15 -17.99 40.73
N CYS A 464 -6.38 -17.63 40.43
CA CYS A 464 -7.55 -18.24 41.06
C CYS A 464 -7.73 -19.65 40.54
N LEU A 465 -7.86 -20.67 41.43
CA LEU A 465 -7.94 -22.09 41.07
C LEU A 465 -6.79 -22.58 40.19
N SER A 466 -5.59 -21.96 40.25
CA SER A 466 -4.54 -22.27 39.29
C SER A 466 -4.02 -23.69 39.32
N ALA A 467 -3.98 -24.35 40.49
CA ALA A 467 -3.55 -25.74 40.61
C ALA A 467 -4.65 -26.77 40.31
N ASN A 468 -5.89 -26.35 39.99
CA ASN A 468 -7.00 -27.26 39.79
C ASN A 468 -6.80 -28.12 38.54
N THR A 469 -6.86 -29.43 38.67
CA THR A 469 -6.74 -30.34 37.51
C THR A 469 -8.07 -31.01 37.14
N THR A 470 -8.75 -31.58 38.12
CA THR A 470 -9.99 -32.36 37.92
C THR A 470 -11.13 -31.99 38.87
N GLY A 471 -10.94 -31.03 39.77
CA GLY A 471 -11.99 -30.57 40.68
C GLY A 471 -13.07 -29.78 39.94
N ALA A 472 -14.32 -30.19 40.03
CA ALA A 472 -15.45 -29.58 39.34
C ALA A 472 -16.34 -28.74 40.28
N ASP A 473 -17.18 -27.91 39.67
CA ASP A 473 -18.23 -27.12 40.36
C ASP A 473 -17.69 -26.18 41.46
N ASN A 474 -16.49 -25.68 41.34
CA ASN A 474 -15.92 -24.72 42.28
C ASN A 474 -16.20 -23.26 41.84
N VAL A 475 -16.49 -22.41 42.80
CA VAL A 475 -16.59 -20.96 42.60
C VAL A 475 -15.48 -20.27 43.39
N ALA A 476 -14.57 -19.60 42.71
CA ALA A 476 -13.47 -18.90 43.32
C ALA A 476 -13.39 -17.44 42.76
N MET A 477 -13.45 -16.46 43.66
CA MET A 477 -13.38 -15.06 43.30
C MET A 477 -12.39 -14.30 44.22
N GLY A 478 -11.31 -13.81 43.65
CA GLY A 478 -10.25 -13.12 44.38
C GLY A 478 -8.87 -13.62 43.96
N GLU A 479 -7.84 -12.79 44.16
CA GLU A 479 -6.46 -13.20 43.92
C GLU A 479 -6.12 -14.46 44.74
N ALA A 480 -5.60 -15.49 44.10
CA ALA A 480 -5.17 -16.73 44.73
C ALA A 480 -6.27 -17.46 45.57
N ALA A 481 -7.56 -17.22 45.32
CA ALA A 481 -8.64 -17.99 45.89
C ALA A 481 -8.58 -19.44 45.36
N LEU A 482 -8.68 -20.45 46.26
CA LEU A 482 -8.52 -21.87 45.92
C LEU A 482 -7.24 -22.19 45.12
N LEU A 483 -6.17 -21.44 45.36
CA LEU A 483 -4.92 -21.57 44.59
C LEU A 483 -4.41 -22.99 44.47
N SER A 484 -4.37 -23.73 45.59
CA SER A 484 -3.79 -25.08 45.69
C SER A 484 -4.80 -26.21 45.45
N ASN A 485 -6.04 -25.90 45.10
CA ASN A 485 -7.06 -26.91 44.81
C ASN A 485 -6.63 -27.80 43.67
N THR A 486 -6.60 -29.09 43.83
CA THR A 486 -6.22 -30.00 42.75
C THR A 486 -7.40 -30.83 42.24
N THR A 487 -8.13 -31.47 43.12
CA THR A 487 -9.19 -32.43 42.77
C THR A 487 -10.50 -32.21 43.53
N ALA A 488 -10.52 -31.23 44.43
CA ALA A 488 -11.70 -31.01 45.28
C ALA A 488 -12.84 -30.31 44.50
N ASN A 489 -14.07 -30.71 44.83
CA ASN A 489 -15.27 -30.25 44.15
C ASN A 489 -16.16 -29.42 45.07
N SER A 490 -17.02 -28.61 44.43
CA SER A 490 -18.15 -27.94 45.10
C SER A 490 -17.73 -26.98 46.22
N ASN A 491 -16.61 -26.33 46.07
CA ASN A 491 -16.17 -25.28 47.01
C ASN A 491 -16.55 -23.86 46.51
N VAL A 492 -16.89 -22.99 47.44
CA VAL A 492 -17.10 -21.56 47.19
C VAL A 492 -16.06 -20.79 47.98
N ALA A 493 -15.19 -20.06 47.29
CA ALA A 493 -14.16 -19.20 47.88
C ALA A 493 -14.25 -17.78 47.31
N ILE A 494 -14.66 -16.81 48.09
CA ILE A 494 -14.83 -15.42 47.69
C ILE A 494 -14.00 -14.53 48.62
N GLY A 495 -12.96 -13.95 48.09
CA GLY A 495 -12.00 -13.12 48.81
C GLY A 495 -10.56 -13.45 48.42
N ALA A 496 -9.65 -12.50 48.55
CA ALA A 496 -8.23 -12.75 48.32
C ALA A 496 -7.72 -13.87 49.23
N SER A 497 -7.09 -14.90 48.66
CA SER A 497 -6.56 -16.04 49.38
C SER A 497 -7.60 -16.87 50.19
N ALA A 498 -8.88 -16.78 49.92
CA ALA A 498 -9.87 -17.66 50.51
C ALA A 498 -9.64 -19.12 50.09
N LEU A 499 -9.68 -20.10 51.02
CA LEU A 499 -9.38 -21.51 50.78
C LEU A 499 -8.06 -21.76 50.03
N ARG A 500 -7.07 -20.92 50.21
CA ARG A 500 -5.86 -20.90 49.39
C ARG A 500 -5.12 -22.25 49.35
N THR A 501 -4.96 -22.93 50.49
CA THR A 501 -4.16 -24.17 50.60
C THR A 501 -4.97 -25.43 50.42
N ASN A 502 -6.28 -25.33 50.15
CA ASN A 502 -7.13 -26.48 49.96
C ASN A 502 -6.64 -27.37 48.82
N THR A 503 -6.50 -28.65 49.06
CA THR A 503 -6.10 -29.61 48.01
C THR A 503 -7.23 -30.57 47.65
N THR A 504 -7.85 -31.19 48.64
CA THR A 504 -8.88 -32.23 48.43
C THR A 504 -10.16 -32.02 49.25
N GLY A 505 -10.23 -31.02 50.12
CA GLY A 505 -11.43 -30.69 50.89
C GLY A 505 -12.59 -30.22 50.03
N THR A 506 -13.77 -30.77 50.21
CA THR A 506 -14.95 -30.50 49.37
C THR A 506 -16.09 -29.80 50.13
N ARG A 507 -16.99 -29.14 49.39
CA ARG A 507 -18.20 -28.51 49.94
C ARG A 507 -17.92 -27.46 51.02
N ASN A 508 -16.85 -26.73 50.91
CA ASN A 508 -16.55 -25.62 51.78
C ASN A 508 -17.10 -24.31 51.21
N VAL A 509 -17.55 -23.44 52.08
CA VAL A 509 -17.92 -22.04 51.76
C VAL A 509 -16.99 -21.12 52.53
N ALA A 510 -16.15 -20.37 51.85
CA ALA A 510 -15.22 -19.41 52.41
C ALA A 510 -15.50 -18.03 51.77
N ILE A 511 -16.04 -17.10 52.54
CA ILE A 511 -16.34 -15.73 52.08
C ILE A 511 -15.64 -14.73 52.99
N GLY A 512 -14.65 -14.07 52.48
CA GLY A 512 -13.80 -13.12 53.17
C GLY A 512 -12.32 -13.32 52.80
N ALA A 513 -11.51 -12.27 52.90
CA ALA A 513 -10.08 -12.44 52.68
C ALA A 513 -9.50 -13.42 53.73
N ALA A 514 -8.70 -14.39 53.26
CA ALA A 514 -8.07 -15.45 54.01
C ALA A 514 -9.05 -16.35 54.85
N ALA A 515 -10.34 -16.35 54.54
CA ALA A 515 -11.25 -17.34 55.15
C ALA A 515 -10.83 -18.76 54.75
N LEU A 516 -10.72 -19.68 55.72
CA LEU A 516 -10.25 -21.06 55.55
C LEU A 516 -8.86 -21.17 54.87
N TYR A 517 -7.98 -20.23 55.10
CA TYR A 517 -6.70 -20.10 54.37
C TYR A 517 -5.85 -21.39 54.46
N ASP A 518 -5.61 -21.92 55.67
CA ASP A 518 -4.76 -23.10 55.91
C ASP A 518 -5.48 -24.44 55.71
N SER A 519 -6.74 -24.42 55.26
CA SER A 519 -7.51 -25.67 55.03
C SER A 519 -6.86 -26.49 53.94
N THR A 520 -6.54 -27.75 54.22
CA THR A 520 -5.92 -28.65 53.24
C THR A 520 -6.88 -29.74 52.75
N THR A 521 -7.51 -30.45 53.67
CA THR A 521 -8.40 -31.58 53.36
C THR A 521 -9.77 -31.48 54.03
N ALA A 522 -9.96 -30.43 54.83
CA ALA A 522 -11.20 -30.22 55.56
C ALA A 522 -12.40 -29.99 54.61
N SER A 523 -13.54 -30.57 55.01
CA SER A 523 -14.73 -30.55 54.16
C SER A 523 -15.97 -30.02 54.90
N SER A 524 -16.93 -29.51 54.11
CA SER A 524 -18.22 -29.09 54.63
C SER A 524 -18.16 -27.97 55.68
N ASN A 525 -17.19 -27.11 55.59
CA ASN A 525 -17.06 -25.94 56.44
C ASN A 525 -17.74 -24.70 55.81
N THR A 526 -18.29 -23.84 56.66
CA THR A 526 -18.80 -22.52 56.27
C THR A 526 -18.05 -21.45 57.05
N ALA A 527 -17.25 -20.65 56.40
CA ALA A 527 -16.49 -19.56 56.95
C ALA A 527 -16.88 -18.25 56.27
N ILE A 528 -17.47 -17.32 56.98
CA ILE A 528 -17.92 -16.03 56.45
C ILE A 528 -17.33 -14.90 57.30
N GLY A 529 -16.35 -14.24 56.84
CA GLY A 529 -15.65 -13.16 57.53
C GLY A 529 -14.15 -13.13 57.22
N TYR A 530 -13.51 -12.02 57.48
CA TYR A 530 -12.05 -11.85 57.41
C TYR A 530 -11.35 -12.81 58.41
N ASP A 531 -10.35 -13.59 57.94
CA ASP A 531 -9.59 -14.56 58.73
C ASP A 531 -10.47 -15.59 59.49
N CYS A 532 -11.68 -15.82 59.03
CA CYS A 532 -12.60 -16.78 59.63
C CYS A 532 -12.12 -18.20 59.34
N LEU A 533 -11.99 -19.06 60.42
CA LEU A 533 -11.42 -20.41 60.30
C LEU A 533 -10.03 -20.42 59.65
N LEU A 534 -9.23 -19.39 59.88
CA LEU A 534 -7.95 -19.16 59.18
C LEU A 534 -7.03 -20.38 59.22
N ARG A 535 -6.83 -20.98 60.41
CA ARG A 535 -5.86 -22.05 60.66
C ARG A 535 -6.45 -23.47 60.59
N ASN A 536 -7.71 -23.60 60.15
CA ASN A 536 -8.36 -24.92 60.09
C ASN A 536 -7.72 -25.78 59.00
N THR A 537 -6.98 -26.82 59.42
CA THR A 537 -6.30 -27.70 58.46
C THR A 537 -7.16 -28.89 58.02
N THR A 538 -7.73 -29.61 58.99
CA THR A 538 -8.48 -30.86 58.74
C THR A 538 -9.84 -30.92 59.45
N GLY A 539 -10.22 -29.89 60.22
CA GLY A 539 -11.51 -29.87 60.94
C GLY A 539 -12.70 -29.75 60.00
N ASP A 540 -13.62 -30.69 60.06
CA ASP A 540 -14.80 -30.75 59.20
C ASP A 540 -16.05 -30.17 59.84
N GLN A 541 -17.04 -29.77 59.01
CA GLN A 541 -18.40 -29.45 59.42
C GLN A 541 -18.50 -28.28 60.42
N ASN A 542 -17.59 -27.34 60.33
CA ASN A 542 -17.62 -26.14 61.15
C ASN A 542 -18.42 -25.03 60.46
N VAL A 543 -19.14 -24.23 61.23
CA VAL A 543 -19.82 -23.02 60.79
C VAL A 543 -19.26 -21.82 61.56
N ALA A 544 -18.60 -20.95 60.89
CA ALA A 544 -18.02 -19.72 61.45
C ALA A 544 -18.50 -18.49 60.68
N VAL A 545 -19.13 -17.55 61.35
CA VAL A 545 -19.63 -16.31 60.76
C VAL A 545 -19.19 -15.12 61.63
N GLY A 546 -18.32 -14.32 61.12
CA GLY A 546 -17.71 -13.18 61.78
C GLY A 546 -16.20 -13.14 61.55
N ALA A 547 -15.61 -11.93 61.57
CA ALA A 547 -14.15 -11.81 61.48
C ALA A 547 -13.49 -12.54 62.68
N TYR A 548 -12.41 -13.30 62.40
CA TYR A 548 -11.66 -14.10 63.36
C TYR A 548 -12.52 -15.17 64.13
N ALA A 549 -13.73 -15.51 63.63
CA ALA A 549 -14.49 -16.59 64.24
C ALA A 549 -13.78 -17.94 63.98
N LEU A 550 -13.52 -18.74 65.03
CA LEU A 550 -12.80 -20.02 64.97
C LEU A 550 -11.41 -19.90 64.30
N ASP A 551 -10.76 -18.77 64.32
CA ASP A 551 -9.52 -18.54 63.57
C ASP A 551 -8.34 -19.39 64.02
N ALA A 552 -8.25 -19.77 65.31
CA ALA A 552 -7.21 -20.68 65.82
C ALA A 552 -7.55 -22.20 65.64
N ASN A 553 -8.75 -22.55 65.18
CA ASN A 553 -9.13 -23.95 64.99
C ASN A 553 -8.22 -24.66 64.03
N THR A 554 -7.70 -25.83 64.41
CA THR A 554 -6.84 -26.63 63.48
C THR A 554 -7.53 -27.91 63.04
N THR A 555 -8.06 -28.69 63.98
CA THR A 555 -8.65 -30.02 63.74
C THR A 555 -10.05 -30.19 64.34
N GLY A 556 -10.52 -29.27 65.17
CA GLY A 556 -11.85 -29.31 65.79
C GLY A 556 -12.96 -29.40 64.77
N THR A 557 -13.95 -30.26 65.01
CA THR A 557 -15.07 -30.53 64.09
C THR A 557 -16.42 -30.09 64.68
N ARG A 558 -17.39 -29.82 63.79
CA ARG A 558 -18.77 -29.52 64.19
C ARG A 558 -18.90 -28.30 65.12
N GLY A 559 -17.97 -27.38 65.07
CA GLY A 559 -18.03 -26.11 65.77
C GLY A 559 -19.02 -25.14 65.11
N THR A 560 -19.77 -24.38 65.90
CA THR A 560 -20.62 -23.30 65.42
C THR A 560 -20.24 -22.01 66.14
N ALA A 561 -19.66 -21.04 65.42
CA ALA A 561 -19.25 -19.76 65.93
C ALA A 561 -19.88 -18.63 65.13
N VAL A 562 -20.75 -17.86 65.75
CA VAL A 562 -21.40 -16.69 65.09
C VAL A 562 -21.13 -15.44 65.92
N GLY A 563 -20.35 -14.57 65.39
CA GLY A 563 -19.90 -13.32 66.03
C GLY A 563 -18.40 -13.07 65.75
N VAL A 564 -17.97 -11.82 65.81
CA VAL A 564 -16.56 -11.44 65.73
C VAL A 564 -15.80 -12.11 66.88
N GLU A 565 -14.67 -12.80 66.60
CA GLU A 565 -13.83 -13.51 67.58
C GLU A 565 -14.61 -14.61 68.37
N ALA A 566 -15.77 -15.11 67.92
CA ALA A 566 -16.43 -16.22 68.57
C ALA A 566 -15.60 -17.52 68.44
N LEU A 567 -15.33 -18.24 69.55
CA LEU A 567 -14.48 -19.44 69.61
C LEU A 567 -13.06 -19.20 69.04
N SER A 568 -12.51 -18.01 69.12
CA SER A 568 -11.21 -17.68 68.51
C SER A 568 -10.03 -18.44 69.15
N ALA A 569 -10.13 -18.87 70.40
CA ALA A 569 -9.10 -19.68 71.06
C ALA A 569 -9.31 -21.19 70.89
N ASN A 570 -10.37 -21.67 70.29
CA ASN A 570 -10.60 -23.09 70.07
C ASN A 570 -9.60 -23.66 69.05
N THR A 571 -8.80 -24.63 69.42
CA THR A 571 -7.81 -25.23 68.52
C THR A 571 -8.24 -26.62 68.01
N THR A 572 -8.78 -27.48 68.89
CA THR A 572 -9.08 -28.88 68.60
C THR A 572 -10.43 -29.32 69.16
N GLY A 573 -11.14 -28.48 69.89
CA GLY A 573 -12.42 -28.83 70.54
C GLY A 573 -13.54 -29.07 69.55
N ASP A 574 -14.23 -30.19 69.65
CA ASP A 574 -15.35 -30.56 68.81
C ASP A 574 -16.70 -30.15 69.41
N ASN A 575 -17.71 -30.01 68.55
CA ASN A 575 -19.10 -29.78 68.90
C ASN A 575 -19.38 -28.55 69.78
N ASN A 576 -18.53 -27.53 69.69
CA ASN A 576 -18.71 -26.30 70.44
C ASN A 576 -19.65 -25.33 69.73
N THR A 577 -20.48 -24.63 70.48
CA THR A 577 -21.37 -23.62 69.91
C THR A 577 -21.18 -22.28 70.67
N ALA A 578 -20.89 -21.22 69.98
CA ALA A 578 -20.78 -19.86 70.51
C ALA A 578 -21.57 -18.90 69.62
N LEU A 579 -22.35 -18.07 70.23
CA LEU A 579 -23.13 -16.98 69.59
C LEU A 579 -22.89 -15.67 70.29
N GLY A 580 -22.31 -14.70 69.61
CA GLY A 580 -22.03 -13.38 70.10
C GLY A 580 -20.56 -12.97 69.93
N HIS A 581 -20.26 -11.69 69.96
CA HIS A 581 -18.91 -11.15 69.91
C HIS A 581 -18.06 -11.72 71.08
N THR A 582 -16.87 -12.23 70.79
CA THR A 582 -15.95 -12.88 71.76
C THR A 582 -16.59 -13.99 72.61
N ALA A 583 -17.69 -14.57 72.17
CA ALA A 583 -18.27 -15.70 72.89
C ALA A 583 -17.34 -16.89 72.87
N LEU A 584 -16.96 -17.44 74.05
CA LEU A 584 -16.01 -18.55 74.20
C LEU A 584 -14.67 -18.31 73.47
N ALA A 585 -14.20 -17.06 73.43
CA ALA A 585 -12.93 -16.65 72.82
C ALA A 585 -11.74 -17.13 73.62
#